data_d600cd3371a5850a1b27250e036e715a
#
_entry.id   d600cd3371a5850a1b27250e036e715a
#
_cell.length_a   1.000
_cell.length_b   1.000
_cell.length_c   1.000
_cell.angle_alpha   90.00
_cell.angle_beta   90.00
_cell.angle_gamma   90.00
#
_symmetry.space_group_name_H-M   'P 1'
#
loop_
_entity.id
_entity.type
_entity.pdbx_description
1 polymer ?
#
loop_
_entity_poly.entity_id
_entity_poly.type
_entity_poly.pdbx_seq_one_letter_code
_entity_poly.pdbx_strand_id
1 'polypeptide(L)'
;MKLRDKARLLSHLLRWRWRWDRRDLDHHPGPGVSERFMTVRDAVARIPDGATVISSGMAGNARCSAFFWAVGERFAAKGAPRGLTWLSVGAQGGRGRAPGTVEELAGSGLLARYISGHVETAKALLDLAERGELALHVLPQGEMARLIAGQAEGRTSLTSPTGVGTFLDPRCGTGSPVGGSDDESLIEAADEGLEYRLPPIDVALFAASYADCDGNVYFRDMATLTESVESVRAARRNGGLAMAVVQRVEEPAGEPVGVAAADLDAVCVNPWNEQSVAAWQGEPWRLFSPGGDGDDHEAIERLRFVNRLLRITPVRGPVEEALGRLGATLFSAAVPAGSHINIGVGYPEEVCREVCESPLRGDYTFTTETGVYGGVPAPGIYFGAAVNPDRLESSAWMFRFYLDRLDATVLGLLQVDSEGNVNVSRRGPAITDYVGPGGFPSIVQAADTVIFVGTWMTGAKWRIHGDALELVRPGRPKFVERVDEVTFSGAQALADGKRVYYVTHIGVIELTERGLELIWLMPGIDPVRDVFPHTGARITQARETVPVPRSVVTGRGFDLRSSAGRGPLAGRGICTAAIE
;
A
#
# COMPACT_ATOMS: atom_id res chain seq x y z
N MET A 1 20.25 14.68 10.79
CA MET A 1 19.35 15.76 11.31
C MET A 1 19.96 16.44 12.53
N LYS A 2 20.04 17.80 12.59
CA LYS A 2 20.62 18.59 13.70
C LYS A 2 19.72 18.56 14.96
N LEU A 3 20.27 18.78 16.16
CA LEU A 3 19.53 18.74 17.42
C LEU A 3 18.35 19.74 17.46
N ARG A 4 18.56 20.95 16.89
CA ARG A 4 17.54 22.00 16.78
C ARG A 4 16.34 21.55 15.95
N ASP A 5 16.58 20.81 14.86
CA ASP A 5 15.53 20.33 13.96
C ASP A 5 14.75 19.18 14.61
N LYS A 6 15.44 18.31 15.36
CA LYS A 6 14.78 17.28 16.20
C LYS A 6 13.86 17.89 17.24
N ALA A 7 14.30 18.96 17.92
CA ALA A 7 13.50 19.66 18.92
C ALA A 7 12.26 20.35 18.31
N ARG A 8 12.41 21.00 17.16
CA ARG A 8 11.28 21.61 16.42
C ARG A 8 10.26 20.55 15.99
N LEU A 9 10.75 19.44 15.43
CA LEU A 9 9.89 18.34 14.97
C LEU A 9 9.16 17.69 16.15
N LEU A 10 9.83 17.48 17.29
CA LEU A 10 9.20 16.97 18.52
C LEU A 10 8.09 17.92 19.01
N SER A 11 8.35 19.24 19.04
CA SER A 11 7.33 20.23 19.40
C SER A 11 6.14 20.21 18.44
N HIS A 12 6.39 20.04 17.14
CA HIS A 12 5.34 19.90 16.13
C HIS A 12 4.49 18.63 16.38
N LEU A 13 5.13 17.48 16.60
CA LEU A 13 4.45 16.21 16.87
C LEU A 13 3.61 16.24 18.16
N LEU A 14 4.10 16.91 19.20
CA LEU A 14 3.34 17.10 20.43
C LEU A 14 2.09 17.96 20.19
N ARG A 15 2.23 19.07 19.45
CA ARG A 15 1.08 19.92 19.05
C ARG A 15 0.09 19.15 18.20
N TRP A 16 0.58 18.39 17.20
CA TRP A 16 -0.26 17.55 16.36
C TRP A 16 -0.98 16.49 17.20
N ARG A 17 -0.28 15.74 18.05
CA ARG A 17 -0.87 14.70 18.91
C ARG A 17 -1.94 15.25 19.86
N TRP A 18 -1.75 16.45 20.36
CA TRP A 18 -2.75 17.13 21.21
C TRP A 18 -3.98 17.57 20.43
N ARG A 19 -3.87 17.73 19.11
CA ARG A 19 -4.93 18.24 18.24
C ARG A 19 -5.39 17.23 17.18
N TRP A 20 -4.93 15.99 17.25
CA TRP A 20 -5.11 15.01 16.18
C TRP A 20 -6.54 14.56 15.92
N ASP A 21 -7.49 14.79 16.87
CA ASP A 21 -8.92 14.55 16.75
C ASP A 21 -9.72 15.83 16.53
N ARG A 22 -9.02 16.96 16.29
CA ARG A 22 -9.70 18.22 16.01
C ARG A 22 -10.38 18.18 14.66
N ARG A 23 -11.62 18.65 14.66
CA ARG A 23 -12.46 18.81 13.50
C ARG A 23 -13.40 19.99 13.71
N ASP A 24 -13.82 20.59 12.62
CA ASP A 24 -14.92 21.58 12.63
C ASP A 24 -15.93 21.16 11.56
N LEU A 25 -16.94 20.39 11.98
CA LEU A 25 -17.95 19.82 11.08
C LEU A 25 -19.07 20.83 10.77
N ASP A 26 -19.12 21.93 11.49
CA ASP A 26 -20.08 23.01 11.34
C ASP A 26 -19.46 24.26 10.67
N HIS A 27 -18.19 24.16 10.24
CA HIS A 27 -17.49 25.26 9.59
C HIS A 27 -18.15 25.62 8.25
N HIS A 28 -18.37 26.92 8.06
CA HIS A 28 -18.78 27.51 6.78
C HIS A 28 -17.85 28.71 6.49
N PRO A 29 -17.29 28.84 5.27
CA PRO A 29 -16.32 29.89 4.96
C PRO A 29 -16.89 31.33 4.96
N GLY A 30 -18.18 31.49 5.20
CA GLY A 30 -18.85 32.80 5.28
C GLY A 30 -19.39 33.30 3.93
N PRO A 31 -19.72 34.57 3.80
CA PRO A 31 -20.26 35.13 2.57
C PRO A 31 -19.17 35.26 1.48
N GLY A 32 -19.60 35.33 0.24
CA GLY A 32 -18.70 35.52 -0.92
C GLY A 32 -18.23 34.23 -1.57
N VAL A 33 -18.72 33.06 -1.14
CA VAL A 33 -18.51 31.78 -1.80
C VAL A 33 -19.79 31.28 -2.46
N SER A 34 -19.66 30.33 -3.39
CA SER A 34 -20.81 29.75 -4.10
C SER A 34 -21.72 28.95 -3.15
N GLU A 35 -22.97 28.72 -3.56
CA GLU A 35 -23.96 27.91 -2.83
C GLU A 35 -23.57 26.42 -2.65
N ARG A 36 -22.49 25.98 -3.30
CA ARG A 36 -21.93 24.62 -3.14
C ARG A 36 -21.22 24.44 -1.81
N PHE A 37 -20.78 25.53 -1.19
CA PHE A 37 -20.19 25.48 0.12
C PHE A 37 -21.28 25.24 1.19
N MET A 38 -21.05 24.19 1.98
CA MET A 38 -21.93 23.85 3.11
C MET A 38 -21.14 23.22 4.23
N THR A 39 -21.76 23.07 5.39
CA THR A 39 -21.12 22.36 6.50
C THR A 39 -20.95 20.88 6.18
N VAL A 40 -19.99 20.20 6.81
CA VAL A 40 -19.83 18.75 6.62
C VAL A 40 -21.09 18.01 7.08
N ARG A 41 -21.77 18.50 8.13
CA ARG A 41 -23.03 17.91 8.64
C ARG A 41 -24.17 18.01 7.62
N ASP A 42 -24.29 19.13 6.94
CA ASP A 42 -25.31 19.30 5.90
C ASP A 42 -25.01 18.44 4.67
N ALA A 43 -23.75 18.34 4.29
CA ALA A 43 -23.33 17.49 3.18
C ALA A 43 -23.67 16.01 3.44
N VAL A 44 -23.27 15.44 4.60
CA VAL A 44 -23.56 14.03 4.91
C VAL A 44 -25.04 13.76 5.15
N ALA A 45 -25.83 14.80 5.47
CA ALA A 45 -27.28 14.67 5.59
C ALA A 45 -27.97 14.31 4.26
N ARG A 46 -27.29 14.52 3.13
CA ARG A 46 -27.77 14.21 1.77
C ARG A 46 -27.51 12.76 1.36
N ILE A 47 -26.69 12.00 2.11
CA ILE A 47 -26.39 10.60 1.82
C ILE A 47 -27.64 9.76 2.11
N PRO A 48 -28.22 9.06 1.12
CA PRO A 48 -29.40 8.24 1.34
C PRO A 48 -29.07 6.91 2.02
N ASP A 49 -30.06 6.31 2.68
CA ASP A 49 -29.97 4.93 3.17
C ASP A 49 -29.68 3.97 2.02
N GLY A 50 -28.88 2.94 2.25
CA GLY A 50 -28.53 1.91 1.28
C GLY A 50 -27.55 2.34 0.17
N ALA A 51 -27.08 3.59 0.17
CA ALA A 51 -26.18 4.09 -0.86
C ALA A 51 -24.84 3.35 -0.90
N THR A 52 -24.27 3.23 -2.09
CA THR A 52 -22.88 2.85 -2.29
C THR A 52 -21.99 4.09 -2.22
N VAL A 53 -21.19 4.18 -1.16
CA VAL A 53 -20.30 5.31 -0.87
C VAL A 53 -18.86 4.91 -1.10
N ILE A 54 -18.11 5.71 -1.85
CA ILE A 54 -16.65 5.57 -1.92
C ILE A 54 -15.98 6.70 -1.15
N SER A 55 -14.95 6.37 -0.38
CA SER A 55 -14.02 7.32 0.21
C SER A 55 -12.64 7.16 -0.41
N SER A 56 -12.10 8.22 -1.01
CA SER A 56 -10.75 8.23 -1.56
C SER A 56 -9.70 8.49 -0.48
N GLY A 57 -8.46 8.05 -0.74
CA GLY A 57 -7.33 8.17 0.18
C GLY A 57 -6.71 6.81 0.53
N MET A 58 -5.45 6.84 0.99
CA MET A 58 -4.73 5.64 1.41
C MET A 58 -3.87 5.90 2.64
N ALA A 59 -3.91 5.00 3.60
CA ALA A 59 -3.22 5.12 4.89
C ALA A 59 -3.57 6.46 5.58
N GLY A 60 -2.61 7.34 5.76
CA GLY A 60 -2.85 8.68 6.29
C GLY A 60 -2.85 9.78 5.23
N ASN A 61 -2.73 9.42 3.94
CA ASN A 61 -2.61 10.37 2.83
C ASN A 61 -3.99 10.64 2.20
N ALA A 62 -4.30 11.89 1.91
CA ALA A 62 -5.54 12.33 1.28
C ALA A 62 -6.83 11.83 1.97
N ARG A 63 -6.79 11.57 3.27
CA ARG A 63 -7.92 11.00 4.01
C ARG A 63 -9.01 12.04 4.26
N CYS A 64 -10.25 11.72 3.88
CA CYS A 64 -11.42 12.59 4.06
C CYS A 64 -12.05 12.45 5.48
N SER A 65 -11.24 12.61 6.53
CA SER A 65 -11.58 12.35 7.94
C SER A 65 -12.86 13.03 8.42
N ALA A 66 -13.14 14.24 7.96
CA ALA A 66 -14.33 14.99 8.36
C ALA A 66 -15.63 14.26 7.99
N PHE A 67 -15.65 13.58 6.84
CA PHE A 67 -16.81 12.80 6.42
C PHE A 67 -17.00 11.55 7.28
N PHE A 68 -15.91 10.84 7.65
CA PHE A 68 -16.03 9.69 8.54
C PHE A 68 -16.65 10.09 9.89
N TRP A 69 -16.15 11.15 10.51
CA TRP A 69 -16.74 11.66 11.77
C TRP A 69 -18.21 12.06 11.60
N ALA A 70 -18.52 12.85 10.56
CA ALA A 70 -19.88 13.35 10.37
C ALA A 70 -20.89 12.24 10.10
N VAL A 71 -20.54 11.22 9.32
CA VAL A 71 -21.40 10.06 9.05
C VAL A 71 -21.61 9.25 10.34
N GLY A 72 -20.55 8.94 11.08
CA GLY A 72 -20.64 8.20 12.35
C GLY A 72 -21.44 8.95 13.41
N GLU A 73 -21.18 10.26 13.61
CA GLU A 73 -21.94 11.09 14.56
C GLU A 73 -23.43 11.23 14.18
N ARG A 74 -23.72 11.39 12.88
CA ARG A 74 -25.11 11.47 12.40
C ARG A 74 -25.84 10.15 12.62
N PHE A 75 -25.22 9.01 12.30
CA PHE A 75 -25.81 7.70 12.54
C PHE A 75 -26.08 7.48 14.04
N ALA A 76 -25.12 7.78 14.89
CA ALA A 76 -25.28 7.66 16.34
C ALA A 76 -26.43 8.53 16.88
N ALA A 77 -26.64 9.72 16.32
CA ALA A 77 -27.65 10.66 16.77
C ALA A 77 -29.06 10.41 16.17
N LYS A 78 -29.13 9.92 14.92
CA LYS A 78 -30.38 9.86 14.14
C LYS A 78 -30.73 8.48 13.57
N GLY A 79 -29.80 7.50 13.65
CA GLY A 79 -29.95 6.19 13.03
C GLY A 79 -29.92 6.21 11.49
N ALA A 80 -29.38 7.29 10.89
CA ALA A 80 -29.31 7.49 9.44
C ALA A 80 -28.03 8.28 9.06
N PRO A 81 -27.41 8.01 7.89
CA PRO A 81 -27.78 6.97 6.93
C PRO A 81 -27.52 5.57 7.50
N ARG A 82 -28.16 4.54 6.94
CA ARG A 82 -28.01 3.14 7.37
C ARG A 82 -27.93 2.19 6.18
N GLY A 83 -27.38 1.00 6.42
CA GLY A 83 -27.31 -0.06 5.42
C GLY A 83 -26.40 0.29 4.22
N LEU A 84 -25.38 1.15 4.42
CA LEU A 84 -24.50 1.59 3.35
C LEU A 84 -23.59 0.45 2.86
N THR A 85 -23.29 0.45 1.55
CA THR A 85 -22.13 -0.24 1.00
C THR A 85 -20.98 0.75 0.95
N TRP A 86 -19.89 0.48 1.69
CA TRP A 86 -18.73 1.38 1.72
C TRP A 86 -17.54 0.81 0.96
N LEU A 87 -16.99 1.60 0.05
CA LEU A 87 -15.83 1.28 -0.77
C LEU A 87 -14.61 2.07 -0.28
N SER A 88 -13.47 1.40 -0.08
CA SER A 88 -12.16 2.03 0.08
C SER A 88 -11.13 1.24 -0.70
N VAL A 89 -10.49 1.84 -1.70
CA VAL A 89 -9.46 1.17 -2.49
C VAL A 89 -8.26 0.82 -1.60
N GLY A 90 -7.72 1.81 -0.89
CA GLY A 90 -6.62 1.64 0.05
C GLY A 90 -7.07 1.48 1.50
N ALA A 91 -6.15 1.13 2.38
CA ALA A 91 -6.37 1.10 3.81
C ALA A 91 -6.69 2.50 4.35
N GLN A 92 -7.82 2.68 5.04
CA GLN A 92 -8.24 3.96 5.62
C GLN A 92 -8.50 3.88 7.13
N GLY A 93 -8.09 2.79 7.77
CA GLY A 93 -8.10 2.64 9.21
C GLY A 93 -6.81 3.15 9.87
N GLY A 94 -6.57 2.74 11.11
CA GLY A 94 -5.39 3.12 11.87
C GLY A 94 -4.67 1.94 12.52
N ARG A 95 -3.39 2.12 12.84
CA ARG A 95 -2.65 1.22 13.73
C ARG A 95 -2.83 1.69 15.18
N GLY A 96 -3.72 1.03 15.92
CA GLY A 96 -4.20 1.48 17.21
C GLY A 96 -5.26 2.59 17.07
N ARG A 97 -5.50 3.38 18.13
CA ARG A 97 -6.47 4.47 18.06
C ARG A 97 -5.99 5.56 17.10
N ALA A 98 -6.69 5.71 15.99
CA ALA A 98 -6.47 6.77 15.01
C ALA A 98 -7.82 7.42 14.67
N PRO A 99 -8.10 8.64 15.18
CA PRO A 99 -9.38 9.31 14.94
C PRO A 99 -9.52 9.74 13.47
N GLY A 100 -10.77 9.87 13.02
CA GLY A 100 -11.10 10.26 11.65
C GLY A 100 -10.69 9.23 10.60
N THR A 101 -10.84 7.97 10.93
CA THR A 101 -10.61 6.83 10.04
C THR A 101 -11.92 6.10 9.76
N VAL A 102 -11.88 5.10 8.89
CA VAL A 102 -13.05 4.24 8.62
C VAL A 102 -13.60 3.55 9.89
N GLU A 103 -12.83 3.49 10.96
CA GLU A 103 -13.25 2.99 12.29
C GLU A 103 -14.43 3.78 12.89
N GLU A 104 -14.61 5.06 12.49
CA GLU A 104 -15.75 5.88 12.91
C GLU A 104 -17.09 5.36 12.36
N LEU A 105 -17.05 4.48 11.37
CA LEU A 105 -18.23 3.88 10.73
C LEU A 105 -18.66 2.55 11.37
N ALA A 106 -18.03 2.12 12.46
CA ALA A 106 -18.29 0.82 13.09
C ALA A 106 -19.58 0.77 13.94
N GLY A 107 -20.58 1.60 13.64
CA GLY A 107 -21.92 1.50 14.22
C GLY A 107 -22.70 0.34 13.61
N SER A 108 -23.21 -0.58 14.45
CA SER A 108 -24.03 -1.71 13.97
C SER A 108 -25.24 -1.23 13.16
N GLY A 109 -25.37 -1.70 11.91
CA GLY A 109 -26.41 -1.29 10.97
C GLY A 109 -26.12 -0.01 10.16
N LEU A 110 -25.01 0.72 10.42
CA LEU A 110 -24.57 1.81 9.57
C LEU A 110 -24.11 1.27 8.21
N LEU A 111 -23.22 0.30 8.22
CA LEU A 111 -22.77 -0.41 7.03
C LEU A 111 -23.45 -1.77 6.91
N ALA A 112 -23.97 -2.10 5.74
CA ALA A 112 -24.37 -3.46 5.37
C ALA A 112 -23.20 -4.22 4.75
N ARG A 113 -22.34 -3.52 3.95
CA ARG A 113 -21.21 -4.13 3.24
C ARG A 113 -19.99 -3.21 3.27
N TYR A 114 -18.82 -3.78 3.48
CA TYR A 114 -17.53 -3.11 3.33
C TYR A 114 -16.69 -3.81 2.28
N ILE A 115 -16.26 -3.09 1.23
CA ILE A 115 -15.45 -3.60 0.14
C ILE A 115 -14.14 -2.84 0.12
N SER A 116 -13.01 -3.54 0.31
CA SER A 116 -11.72 -2.88 0.38
C SER A 116 -10.58 -3.77 -0.11
N GLY A 117 -9.49 -3.16 -0.58
CA GLY A 117 -8.28 -3.89 -0.88
C GLY A 117 -7.49 -4.30 0.36
N HIS A 118 -7.55 -3.51 1.45
CA HIS A 118 -6.79 -3.78 2.67
C HIS A 118 -7.59 -3.46 3.92
N VAL A 119 -7.78 -4.45 4.78
CA VAL A 119 -8.71 -4.38 5.90
C VAL A 119 -8.05 -4.48 7.29
N GLU A 120 -6.75 -4.84 7.37
CA GLU A 120 -6.02 -5.01 8.64
C GLU A 120 -6.19 -3.84 9.61
N THR A 121 -6.27 -2.61 9.10
CA THR A 121 -6.35 -1.39 9.89
C THR A 121 -7.78 -0.98 10.25
N ALA A 122 -8.80 -1.70 9.78
CA ALA A 122 -10.21 -1.46 10.05
C ALA A 122 -10.75 -2.45 11.11
N LYS A 123 -10.11 -2.50 12.28
CA LYS A 123 -10.35 -3.53 13.29
C LYS A 123 -11.79 -3.60 13.77
N ALA A 124 -12.43 -2.46 14.01
CA ALA A 124 -13.83 -2.43 14.46
C ALA A 124 -14.79 -2.95 13.37
N LEU A 125 -14.47 -2.77 12.09
CA LEU A 125 -15.25 -3.35 10.99
C LEU A 125 -15.01 -4.86 10.86
N LEU A 126 -13.77 -5.33 11.08
CA LEU A 126 -13.48 -6.76 11.15
C LEU A 126 -14.25 -7.43 12.30
N ASP A 127 -14.35 -6.78 13.47
CA ASP A 127 -15.14 -7.28 14.60
C ASP A 127 -16.63 -7.36 14.28
N LEU A 128 -17.19 -6.42 13.51
CA LEU A 128 -18.58 -6.48 13.01
C LEU A 128 -18.77 -7.65 12.04
N ALA A 129 -17.84 -7.86 11.13
CA ALA A 129 -17.89 -8.98 10.19
C ALA A 129 -17.78 -10.34 10.90
N GLU A 130 -16.91 -10.46 11.91
CA GLU A 130 -16.76 -11.67 12.74
C GLU A 130 -18.07 -12.03 13.47
N ARG A 131 -18.88 -11.02 13.85
CA ARG A 131 -20.20 -11.21 14.45
C ARG A 131 -21.34 -11.43 13.46
N GLY A 132 -21.06 -11.39 12.14
CA GLY A 132 -22.08 -11.48 11.09
C GLY A 132 -22.96 -10.24 10.94
N GLU A 133 -22.50 -9.10 11.45
CA GLU A 133 -23.22 -7.81 11.37
C GLU A 133 -22.82 -6.96 10.16
N LEU A 134 -21.79 -7.38 9.42
CA LEU A 134 -21.24 -6.68 8.26
C LEU A 134 -20.76 -7.70 7.21
N ALA A 135 -21.20 -7.55 5.96
CA ALA A 135 -20.61 -8.29 4.84
C ALA A 135 -19.24 -7.69 4.50
N LEU A 136 -18.20 -8.53 4.48
CA LEU A 136 -16.82 -8.09 4.20
C LEU A 136 -16.33 -8.72 2.91
N HIS A 137 -15.93 -7.88 1.95
CA HIS A 137 -15.34 -8.29 0.70
C HIS A 137 -13.96 -7.66 0.50
N VAL A 138 -13.06 -8.41 -0.15
CA VAL A 138 -11.76 -7.91 -0.56
C VAL A 138 -11.58 -8.04 -2.05
N LEU A 139 -10.97 -7.02 -2.66
CA LEU A 139 -10.60 -7.00 -4.07
C LEU A 139 -9.18 -6.44 -4.22
N PRO A 140 -8.43 -6.82 -5.25
CA PRO A 140 -7.16 -6.17 -5.55
C PRO A 140 -7.35 -4.66 -5.78
N GLN A 141 -6.51 -3.84 -5.15
CA GLN A 141 -6.62 -2.38 -5.27
C GLN A 141 -6.53 -1.88 -6.71
N GLY A 142 -5.68 -2.53 -7.53
CA GLY A 142 -5.54 -2.17 -8.94
C GLY A 142 -6.82 -2.40 -9.73
N GLU A 143 -7.49 -3.53 -9.49
CA GLU A 143 -8.75 -3.83 -10.15
C GLU A 143 -9.87 -2.92 -9.67
N MET A 144 -9.91 -2.60 -8.36
CA MET A 144 -10.85 -1.60 -7.83
C MET A 144 -10.66 -0.23 -8.48
N ALA A 145 -9.44 0.29 -8.53
CA ALA A 145 -9.15 1.60 -9.13
C ALA A 145 -9.51 1.63 -10.62
N ARG A 146 -9.23 0.55 -11.36
CA ARG A 146 -9.57 0.40 -12.78
C ARG A 146 -11.09 0.26 -13.00
N LEU A 147 -11.81 -0.43 -12.11
CA LEU A 147 -13.27 -0.52 -12.14
C LEU A 147 -13.93 0.83 -11.88
N ILE A 148 -13.44 1.62 -10.93
CA ILE A 148 -13.93 2.97 -10.64
C ILE A 148 -13.73 3.86 -11.87
N ALA A 149 -12.54 3.85 -12.48
CA ALA A 149 -12.29 4.55 -13.74
C ALA A 149 -13.19 4.02 -14.87
N GLY A 150 -13.44 2.71 -14.91
CA GLY A 150 -14.37 2.09 -15.83
C GLY A 150 -15.81 2.58 -15.66
N GLN A 151 -16.31 2.69 -14.44
CA GLN A 151 -17.64 3.25 -14.16
C GLN A 151 -17.75 4.70 -14.64
N ALA A 152 -16.70 5.51 -14.48
CA ALA A 152 -16.65 6.87 -15.03
C ALA A 152 -16.83 6.90 -16.58
N GLU A 153 -16.46 5.81 -17.26
CA GLU A 153 -16.60 5.62 -18.71
C GLU A 153 -17.86 4.82 -19.09
N GLY A 154 -18.66 4.37 -18.11
CA GLY A 154 -19.91 3.61 -18.32
C GLY A 154 -19.71 2.09 -18.43
N ARG A 155 -18.55 1.56 -18.04
CA ARG A 155 -18.31 0.12 -17.92
C ARG A 155 -18.74 -0.39 -16.56
N THR A 156 -19.28 -1.62 -16.50
CA THR A 156 -19.80 -2.22 -15.26
C THR A 156 -18.91 -3.34 -14.71
N SER A 157 -17.98 -3.82 -15.51
CA SER A 157 -17.07 -4.91 -15.15
C SER A 157 -15.69 -4.74 -15.79
N LEU A 158 -14.75 -5.57 -15.36
CA LEU A 158 -13.37 -5.61 -15.84
C LEU A 158 -12.88 -7.06 -15.87
N THR A 159 -12.47 -7.56 -17.02
CA THR A 159 -11.75 -8.83 -17.12
C THR A 159 -10.25 -8.61 -16.96
N SER A 160 -9.60 -9.43 -16.13
CA SER A 160 -8.18 -9.32 -15.80
C SER A 160 -7.58 -10.69 -15.48
N PRO A 161 -6.29 -10.94 -15.80
CA PRO A 161 -5.56 -12.12 -15.34
C PRO A 161 -5.17 -12.04 -13.87
N THR A 162 -5.25 -10.86 -13.24
CA THR A 162 -4.92 -10.66 -11.81
C THR A 162 -5.71 -11.64 -10.95
N GLY A 163 -5.01 -12.37 -10.08
CA GLY A 163 -5.63 -13.27 -9.12
C GLY A 163 -5.96 -14.68 -9.64
N VAL A 164 -5.69 -15.00 -10.89
CA VAL A 164 -5.83 -16.38 -11.42
C VAL A 164 -4.95 -17.33 -10.59
N GLY A 165 -5.53 -18.48 -10.19
CA GLY A 165 -4.85 -19.48 -9.37
C GLY A 165 -4.60 -19.06 -7.91
N THR A 166 -5.23 -17.98 -7.43
CA THR A 166 -5.17 -17.53 -6.05
C THR A 166 -6.52 -17.70 -5.33
N PHE A 167 -6.63 -17.26 -4.07
CA PHE A 167 -7.89 -17.29 -3.33
C PHE A 167 -9.00 -16.45 -3.99
N LEU A 168 -8.63 -15.48 -4.84
CA LEU A 168 -9.56 -14.63 -5.59
C LEU A 168 -10.23 -15.37 -6.74
N ASP A 169 -9.64 -16.46 -7.22
CA ASP A 169 -10.16 -17.27 -8.33
C ASP A 169 -11.23 -18.23 -7.82
N PRO A 170 -12.52 -18.07 -8.19
CA PRO A 170 -13.60 -18.97 -7.72
C PRO A 170 -13.42 -20.44 -8.11
N ARG A 171 -12.53 -20.75 -9.08
CA ARG A 171 -12.21 -22.13 -9.47
C ARG A 171 -11.38 -22.88 -8.42
N CYS A 172 -10.66 -22.16 -7.55
CA CYS A 172 -9.79 -22.75 -6.53
C CYS A 172 -9.81 -22.01 -5.17
N GLY A 173 -10.52 -20.90 -5.07
CA GLY A 173 -10.64 -20.07 -3.88
C GLY A 173 -12.07 -19.63 -3.59
N THR A 174 -12.22 -18.67 -2.66
CA THR A 174 -13.53 -18.14 -2.23
C THR A 174 -13.99 -16.93 -3.03
N GLY A 175 -13.13 -16.34 -3.87
CA GLY A 175 -13.43 -15.07 -4.53
C GLY A 175 -13.29 -13.87 -3.58
N SER A 176 -14.22 -12.90 -3.66
CA SER A 176 -14.15 -11.68 -2.86
C SER A 176 -14.65 -11.78 -1.41
N PRO A 177 -15.59 -12.68 -1.03
CA PRO A 177 -16.08 -12.75 0.34
C PRO A 177 -15.01 -13.22 1.33
N VAL A 178 -14.86 -12.49 2.44
CA VAL A 178 -14.01 -12.88 3.58
C VAL A 178 -14.85 -13.49 4.68
N GLY A 179 -16.09 -13.00 4.81
CA GLY A 179 -17.05 -13.45 5.82
C GLY A 179 -18.15 -12.42 6.06
N GLY A 180 -19.04 -12.73 7.00
CA GLY A 180 -20.19 -11.89 7.33
C GLY A 180 -21.51 -12.47 6.82
N SER A 181 -22.43 -11.59 6.42
CA SER A 181 -23.81 -11.95 6.07
C SER A 181 -24.06 -12.15 4.57
N ASP A 182 -23.06 -11.97 3.72
CA ASP A 182 -23.18 -12.06 2.26
C ASP A 182 -22.01 -12.88 1.68
N ASP A 183 -22.35 -13.92 0.96
CA ASP A 183 -21.39 -14.83 0.32
C ASP A 183 -21.34 -14.63 -1.21
N GLU A 184 -22.07 -13.66 -1.77
CA GLU A 184 -22.06 -13.37 -3.20
C GLU A 184 -20.72 -12.76 -3.61
N SER A 185 -19.99 -13.47 -4.47
CA SER A 185 -18.69 -13.00 -4.94
C SER A 185 -18.84 -11.88 -5.97
N LEU A 186 -17.99 -10.85 -5.82
CA LEU A 186 -17.80 -9.77 -6.82
C LEU A 186 -16.80 -10.18 -7.92
N ILE A 187 -16.38 -11.43 -7.92
CA ILE A 187 -15.41 -12.00 -8.87
C ILE A 187 -16.01 -13.27 -9.44
N GLU A 188 -16.03 -13.37 -10.76
CA GLU A 188 -16.46 -14.55 -11.49
C GLU A 188 -15.31 -15.08 -12.35
N ALA A 189 -15.30 -16.40 -12.61
CA ALA A 189 -14.36 -16.97 -13.56
C ALA A 189 -14.76 -16.58 -14.99
N ALA A 190 -13.80 -16.16 -15.80
CA ALA A 190 -13.95 -15.86 -17.21
C ALA A 190 -13.02 -16.75 -18.06
N ASP A 191 -13.26 -16.82 -19.37
CA ASP A 191 -12.44 -17.64 -20.29
C ASP A 191 -10.98 -17.17 -20.28
N GLU A 192 -10.76 -15.86 -20.21
CA GLU A 192 -9.43 -15.24 -20.17
C GLU A 192 -9.22 -14.51 -18.84
N GLY A 193 -9.13 -15.25 -17.72
CA GLY A 193 -8.86 -14.66 -16.42
C GLY A 193 -10.06 -14.62 -15.46
N LEU A 194 -10.28 -13.48 -14.81
CA LEU A 194 -11.35 -13.24 -13.84
C LEU A 194 -12.12 -11.99 -14.23
N GLU A 195 -13.44 -12.03 -14.13
CA GLU A 195 -14.30 -10.84 -14.26
C GLU A 195 -14.57 -10.24 -12.89
N TYR A 196 -14.19 -9.00 -12.72
CA TYR A 196 -14.37 -8.21 -11.50
C TYR A 196 -15.51 -7.22 -11.65
N ARG A 197 -16.31 -7.04 -10.60
CA ARG A 197 -17.42 -6.10 -10.56
C ARG A 197 -17.40 -5.28 -9.27
N LEU A 198 -17.92 -4.06 -9.34
CA LEU A 198 -18.25 -3.22 -8.19
C LEU A 198 -19.69 -2.72 -8.34
N PRO A 199 -20.43 -2.55 -7.25
CA PRO A 199 -21.73 -1.89 -7.30
C PRO A 199 -21.58 -0.45 -7.84
N PRO A 200 -22.61 0.10 -8.51
CA PRO A 200 -22.59 1.49 -8.96
C PRO A 200 -22.35 2.44 -7.79
N ILE A 201 -21.45 3.41 -7.97
CA ILE A 201 -21.10 4.38 -6.95
C ILE A 201 -22.19 5.48 -6.93
N ASP A 202 -22.86 5.63 -5.79
CA ASP A 202 -23.89 6.65 -5.57
C ASP A 202 -23.31 7.91 -4.94
N VAL A 203 -22.24 7.79 -4.13
CA VAL A 203 -21.66 8.93 -3.42
C VAL A 203 -20.13 8.83 -3.45
N ALA A 204 -19.45 9.87 -3.92
CA ALA A 204 -18.01 10.01 -3.87
C ALA A 204 -17.60 11.04 -2.81
N LEU A 205 -16.73 10.62 -1.87
CA LEU A 205 -16.16 11.45 -0.81
C LEU A 205 -14.65 11.51 -0.96
N PHE A 206 -14.08 12.71 -1.02
CA PHE A 206 -12.63 12.86 -1.12
C PHE A 206 -12.11 14.11 -0.41
N ALA A 207 -10.80 14.14 -0.15
CA ALA A 207 -10.11 15.27 0.42
C ALA A 207 -9.20 15.94 -0.63
N ALA A 208 -9.11 17.27 -0.55
CA ALA A 208 -8.20 18.06 -1.36
C ALA A 208 -7.60 19.22 -0.54
N SER A 209 -6.67 19.95 -1.13
CA SER A 209 -5.96 21.00 -0.40
C SER A 209 -6.79 22.26 -0.21
N TYR A 210 -7.40 22.78 -1.26
CA TYR A 210 -8.20 24.00 -1.19
C TYR A 210 -9.23 24.06 -2.33
N ALA A 211 -10.17 25.01 -2.21
CA ALA A 211 -11.09 25.36 -3.28
C ALA A 211 -11.06 26.87 -3.53
N ASP A 212 -11.43 27.32 -4.73
CA ASP A 212 -11.71 28.73 -4.97
C ASP A 212 -13.11 29.13 -4.50
N CYS A 213 -13.45 30.40 -4.60
CA CYS A 213 -14.75 30.91 -4.16
C CYS A 213 -15.94 30.37 -5.00
N ASP A 214 -15.69 29.92 -6.22
CA ASP A 214 -16.70 29.31 -7.09
C ASP A 214 -16.93 27.83 -6.75
N GLY A 215 -16.03 27.22 -5.95
CA GLY A 215 -16.09 25.82 -5.54
C GLY A 215 -15.33 24.86 -6.44
N ASN A 216 -14.46 25.34 -7.34
CA ASN A 216 -13.50 24.47 -8.01
C ASN A 216 -12.46 24.01 -7.01
N VAL A 217 -12.06 22.73 -7.09
CA VAL A 217 -11.18 22.07 -6.11
C VAL A 217 -9.82 21.82 -6.73
N TYR A 218 -8.76 22.01 -5.93
CA TYR A 218 -7.37 21.95 -6.34
C TYR A 218 -6.56 20.99 -5.47
N PHE A 219 -5.54 20.34 -6.08
CA PHE A 219 -4.69 19.31 -5.44
C PHE A 219 -3.24 19.79 -5.16
N ARG A 220 -3.00 21.09 -5.15
CA ARG A 220 -1.67 21.63 -4.81
C ARG A 220 -1.25 21.16 -3.41
N ASP A 221 0.01 20.78 -3.27
CA ASP A 221 0.59 20.30 -2.01
C ASP A 221 -0.12 19.04 -1.40
N MET A 222 -0.78 18.22 -2.21
CA MET A 222 -1.22 16.90 -1.78
C MET A 222 -0.04 15.93 -1.75
N ALA A 223 -0.10 14.91 -0.89
CA ALA A 223 0.90 13.83 -0.85
C ALA A 223 0.58 12.71 -1.85
N THR A 224 -0.70 12.55 -2.19
CA THR A 224 -1.22 11.57 -3.16
C THR A 224 -2.56 12.07 -3.71
N LEU A 225 -2.97 11.57 -4.87
CA LEU A 225 -4.29 11.86 -5.44
C LEU A 225 -5.27 10.69 -5.26
N THR A 226 -4.73 9.47 -5.26
CA THR A 226 -5.49 8.22 -5.27
C THR A 226 -6.52 8.18 -6.42
N GLU A 227 -7.75 7.70 -6.20
CA GLU A 227 -8.83 7.62 -7.20
C GLU A 227 -9.86 8.77 -7.09
N SER A 228 -9.47 9.92 -6.53
CA SER A 228 -10.41 11.01 -6.21
C SER A 228 -11.20 11.50 -7.42
N VAL A 229 -10.53 11.76 -8.53
CA VAL A 229 -11.17 12.29 -9.75
C VAL A 229 -12.05 11.25 -10.42
N GLU A 230 -11.59 10.01 -10.50
CA GLU A 230 -12.33 8.90 -11.08
C GLU A 230 -13.60 8.59 -10.26
N SER A 231 -13.50 8.66 -8.94
CA SER A 231 -14.65 8.45 -8.04
C SER A 231 -15.74 9.50 -8.25
N VAL A 232 -15.37 10.77 -8.38
CA VAL A 232 -16.30 11.85 -8.71
C VAL A 232 -16.99 11.58 -10.05
N ARG A 233 -16.23 11.27 -11.08
CA ARG A 233 -16.76 10.99 -12.43
C ARG A 233 -17.68 9.78 -12.43
N ALA A 234 -17.34 8.72 -11.69
CA ALA A 234 -18.17 7.53 -11.56
C ALA A 234 -19.51 7.86 -10.86
N ALA A 235 -19.48 8.55 -9.72
CA ALA A 235 -20.70 8.96 -9.02
C ALA A 235 -21.58 9.86 -9.92
N ARG A 236 -21.00 10.87 -10.58
CA ARG A 236 -21.72 11.75 -11.51
C ARG A 236 -22.34 10.98 -12.67
N ARG A 237 -21.62 10.03 -13.24
CA ARG A 237 -22.11 9.17 -14.33
C ARG A 237 -23.32 8.34 -13.90
N ASN A 238 -23.34 7.88 -12.66
CA ASN A 238 -24.42 7.09 -12.07
C ASN A 238 -25.60 7.97 -11.57
N GLY A 239 -25.54 9.31 -11.73
CA GLY A 239 -26.54 10.23 -11.22
C GLY A 239 -26.47 10.50 -9.71
N GLY A 240 -25.34 10.13 -9.10
CA GLY A 240 -25.09 10.25 -7.68
C GLY A 240 -24.45 11.57 -7.25
N LEU A 241 -23.98 11.62 -6.01
CA LEU A 241 -23.44 12.81 -5.34
C LEU A 241 -21.90 12.77 -5.30
N ALA A 242 -21.27 13.93 -5.46
CA ALA A 242 -19.84 14.10 -5.25
C ALA A 242 -19.57 15.24 -4.25
N MET A 243 -18.77 14.94 -3.21
CA MET A 243 -18.51 15.84 -2.10
C MET A 243 -17.03 15.92 -1.79
N ALA A 244 -16.51 17.14 -1.72
CA ALA A 244 -15.12 17.42 -1.37
C ALA A 244 -15.00 17.98 0.06
N VAL A 245 -13.94 17.61 0.78
CA VAL A 245 -13.50 18.33 1.95
C VAL A 245 -12.13 18.95 1.68
N VAL A 246 -12.02 20.26 1.86
CA VAL A 246 -10.80 21.04 1.65
C VAL A 246 -10.36 21.70 2.95
N GLN A 247 -9.10 22.13 3.02
CA GLN A 247 -8.59 22.81 4.21
C GLN A 247 -9.00 24.28 4.27
N ARG A 248 -9.12 24.97 3.11
CA ARG A 248 -9.38 26.40 3.02
C ARG A 248 -10.01 26.80 1.69
N VAL A 249 -10.48 28.04 1.63
CA VAL A 249 -10.81 28.73 0.38
C VAL A 249 -9.68 29.68 0.05
N GLU A 250 -9.20 29.66 -1.19
CA GLU A 250 -8.04 30.45 -1.65
C GLU A 250 -8.13 30.72 -3.15
N GLU A 251 -7.61 31.88 -3.60
CA GLU A 251 -7.47 32.16 -5.02
C GLU A 251 -6.41 31.24 -5.66
N PRO A 252 -6.70 30.64 -6.83
CA PRO A 252 -5.74 29.77 -7.50
C PRO A 252 -4.51 30.54 -7.97
N ALA A 253 -3.33 29.93 -7.84
CA ALA A 253 -2.05 30.51 -8.25
C ALA A 253 -1.64 30.11 -9.69
N GLY A 254 -2.58 29.66 -10.51
CA GLY A 254 -2.36 29.29 -11.92
C GLY A 254 -2.27 27.78 -12.15
N GLU A 255 -2.43 26.95 -11.13
CA GLU A 255 -2.52 25.50 -11.27
C GLU A 255 -3.86 25.09 -11.93
N PRO A 256 -3.90 23.94 -12.59
CA PRO A 256 -5.12 23.43 -13.20
C PRO A 256 -6.16 23.06 -12.15
N VAL A 257 -7.44 23.22 -12.50
CA VAL A 257 -8.57 22.74 -11.71
C VAL A 257 -8.50 21.22 -11.62
N GLY A 258 -8.49 20.69 -10.41
CA GLY A 258 -8.50 19.25 -10.15
C GLY A 258 -9.89 18.63 -10.33
N VAL A 259 -10.91 19.24 -9.71
CA VAL A 259 -12.33 18.90 -9.91
C VAL A 259 -13.12 20.18 -10.06
N ALA A 260 -13.87 20.30 -11.17
CA ALA A 260 -14.68 21.49 -11.43
C ALA A 260 -15.88 21.57 -10.47
N ALA A 261 -16.24 22.79 -10.06
CA ALA A 261 -17.41 23.03 -9.22
C ALA A 261 -18.69 22.42 -9.79
N ALA A 262 -18.84 22.37 -11.12
CA ALA A 262 -19.99 21.79 -11.80
C ALA A 262 -20.18 20.28 -11.51
N ASP A 263 -19.08 19.57 -11.20
CA ASP A 263 -19.09 18.13 -10.90
C ASP A 263 -19.31 17.83 -9.41
N LEU A 264 -19.40 18.87 -8.55
CA LEU A 264 -19.55 18.73 -7.11
C LEU A 264 -20.93 19.17 -6.62
N ASP A 265 -21.48 18.42 -5.68
CA ASP A 265 -22.74 18.73 -4.97
C ASP A 265 -22.47 19.44 -3.64
N ALA A 266 -21.28 19.26 -3.06
CA ALA A 266 -20.86 19.91 -1.84
C ALA A 266 -19.36 20.13 -1.80
N VAL A 267 -18.96 21.32 -1.34
CA VAL A 267 -17.59 21.65 -0.95
C VAL A 267 -17.63 22.02 0.53
N CYS A 268 -16.94 21.25 1.35
CA CYS A 268 -16.86 21.45 2.78
C CYS A 268 -15.48 21.95 3.17
N VAL A 269 -15.40 22.83 4.16
CA VAL A 269 -14.13 23.31 4.68
C VAL A 269 -13.88 22.71 6.06
N ASN A 270 -12.74 22.01 6.22
CA ASN A 270 -12.25 21.61 7.52
C ASN A 270 -10.83 22.17 7.71
N PRO A 271 -10.64 23.23 8.50
CA PRO A 271 -9.33 23.85 8.71
C PRO A 271 -8.27 22.90 9.28
N TRP A 272 -8.67 21.73 9.76
CA TRP A 272 -7.82 20.70 10.35
C TRP A 272 -7.51 19.53 9.42
N ASN A 273 -7.82 19.64 8.13
CA ASN A 273 -7.48 18.61 7.15
C ASN A 273 -5.97 18.30 7.16
N GLU A 274 -5.65 17.02 7.02
CA GLU A 274 -4.28 16.54 6.97
C GLU A 274 -3.86 16.23 5.52
N GLN A 275 -2.64 16.64 5.16
CA GLN A 275 -1.95 16.22 3.93
C GLN A 275 -1.54 14.75 4.05
N SER A 276 -0.97 14.40 5.21
CA SER A 276 -0.50 13.08 5.59
C SER A 276 -0.45 13.00 7.12
N VAL A 277 -0.09 11.85 7.67
CA VAL A 277 0.06 11.68 9.12
C VAL A 277 1.00 12.75 9.69
N ALA A 278 0.56 13.46 10.71
CA ALA A 278 1.28 14.54 11.38
C ALA A 278 1.65 15.75 10.48
N ALA A 279 1.11 15.83 9.29
CA ALA A 279 1.27 16.97 8.40
C ALA A 279 -0.09 17.58 8.09
N TRP A 280 -0.34 18.80 8.60
CA TRP A 280 -1.57 19.51 8.27
C TRP A 280 -1.52 20.09 6.87
N GLN A 281 -2.63 20.06 6.14
CA GLN A 281 -2.72 20.65 4.81
C GLN A 281 -2.54 22.17 4.82
N GLY A 282 -2.80 22.85 5.95
CA GLY A 282 -2.54 24.28 6.14
C GLY A 282 -1.07 24.66 6.31
N GLU A 283 -0.24 23.69 6.75
CA GLU A 283 1.22 23.79 6.86
C GLU A 283 1.85 22.56 6.19
N PRO A 284 1.69 22.40 4.86
CA PRO A 284 2.04 21.16 4.18
C PRO A 284 3.55 20.91 4.20
N TRP A 285 3.93 19.66 4.30
CA TRP A 285 5.32 19.26 4.13
C TRP A 285 5.60 19.14 2.62
N ARG A 286 6.24 20.15 2.06
CA ARG A 286 6.53 20.24 0.63
C ARG A 286 7.37 19.09 0.09
N LEU A 287 8.09 18.38 0.97
CA LEU A 287 8.80 17.16 0.60
C LEU A 287 7.89 16.06 0.00
N PHE A 288 6.57 16.10 0.21
CA PHE A 288 5.63 15.14 -0.38
C PHE A 288 5.05 15.58 -1.73
N SER A 289 5.37 16.78 -2.19
CA SER A 289 4.78 17.37 -3.39
C SER A 289 5.80 17.53 -4.50
N PRO A 290 5.41 17.46 -5.79
CA PRO A 290 6.27 17.77 -6.91
C PRO A 290 6.90 19.18 -6.77
N GLY A 291 8.18 19.30 -7.13
CA GLY A 291 8.92 20.55 -6.94
C GLY A 291 9.23 20.88 -5.48
N GLY A 292 9.17 19.90 -4.59
CA GLY A 292 9.59 20.04 -3.20
C GLY A 292 11.05 20.44 -3.07
N ASP A 293 11.37 21.17 -2.00
CA ASP A 293 12.73 21.63 -1.72
C ASP A 293 13.41 20.67 -0.73
N GLY A 294 14.69 20.39 -0.95
CA GLY A 294 15.54 19.75 0.04
C GLY A 294 16.23 18.47 -0.42
N ASP A 295 17.14 18.04 0.39
CA ASP A 295 17.92 16.81 0.22
C ASP A 295 17.10 15.58 0.60
N ASP A 296 17.03 14.59 -0.30
CA ASP A 296 16.28 13.34 -0.12
C ASP A 296 16.68 12.61 1.17
N HIS A 297 17.99 12.57 1.47
CA HIS A 297 18.50 11.89 2.64
C HIS A 297 18.04 12.57 3.94
N GLU A 298 18.11 13.91 4.01
CA GLU A 298 17.64 14.66 5.19
C GLU A 298 16.13 14.51 5.39
N ALA A 299 15.35 14.52 4.31
CA ALA A 299 13.91 14.32 4.34
C ALA A 299 13.54 12.90 4.82
N ILE A 300 14.16 11.85 4.28
CA ILE A 300 13.96 10.46 4.72
C ILE A 300 14.34 10.29 6.20
N GLU A 301 15.46 10.84 6.65
CA GLU A 301 15.86 10.81 8.05
C GLU A 301 14.86 11.51 8.97
N ARG A 302 14.22 12.59 8.50
CA ARG A 302 13.12 13.25 9.22
C ARG A 302 11.93 12.32 9.37
N LEU A 303 11.48 11.66 8.31
CA LEU A 303 10.35 10.72 8.33
C LEU A 303 10.64 9.50 9.22
N ARG A 304 11.86 8.95 9.15
CA ARG A 304 12.32 7.85 10.04
C ARG A 304 12.33 8.27 11.51
N PHE A 305 12.74 9.51 11.80
CA PHE A 305 12.70 10.01 13.15
C PHE A 305 11.26 10.08 13.69
N VAL A 306 10.29 10.52 12.89
CA VAL A 306 8.87 10.51 13.26
C VAL A 306 8.38 9.08 13.50
N ASN A 307 8.66 8.15 12.60
CA ASN A 307 8.29 6.74 12.76
C ASN A 307 8.82 6.14 14.07
N ARG A 308 10.08 6.44 14.43
CA ARG A 308 10.68 5.99 15.70
C ARG A 308 10.00 6.60 16.93
N LEU A 309 9.67 7.90 16.90
CA LEU A 309 8.99 8.58 18.01
C LEU A 309 7.57 8.05 18.22
N LEU A 310 6.83 7.84 17.17
CA LEU A 310 5.45 7.35 17.22
C LEU A 310 5.38 5.84 17.51
N ARG A 311 6.48 5.10 17.39
CA ARG A 311 6.60 3.66 17.61
C ARG A 311 5.57 2.83 16.83
N ILE A 312 5.17 3.31 15.65
CA ILE A 312 4.17 2.64 14.82
C ILE A 312 4.83 1.56 13.96
N THR A 313 6.08 1.79 13.54
CA THR A 313 6.87 0.81 12.78
C THR A 313 7.97 0.21 13.65
N PRO A 314 8.33 -1.06 13.46
CA PRO A 314 9.42 -1.70 14.19
C PRO A 314 10.76 -0.98 13.95
N VAL A 315 11.57 -0.85 14.99
CA VAL A 315 12.95 -0.39 14.88
C VAL A 315 13.79 -1.55 14.31
N ARG A 316 14.53 -1.29 13.25
CA ARG A 316 15.43 -2.26 12.63
C ARG A 316 16.78 -2.24 13.34
N GLY A 317 17.35 -3.42 13.54
CA GLY A 317 18.67 -3.63 14.09
C GLY A 317 19.65 -4.16 13.04
N PRO A 318 20.91 -4.45 13.44
CA PRO A 318 21.95 -4.90 12.51
C PRO A 318 21.61 -6.16 11.70
N VAL A 319 20.79 -7.05 12.25
CA VAL A 319 20.31 -8.27 11.56
C VAL A 319 19.36 -7.91 10.41
N GLU A 320 18.42 -7.02 10.68
CA GLU A 320 17.46 -6.55 9.69
C GLU A 320 18.13 -5.68 8.62
N GLU A 321 19.15 -4.90 9.00
CA GLU A 321 19.97 -4.15 8.04
C GLU A 321 20.76 -5.08 7.13
N ALA A 322 21.29 -6.21 7.66
CA ALA A 322 21.95 -7.22 6.83
C ALA A 322 20.99 -7.85 5.82
N LEU A 323 19.73 -8.09 6.22
CA LEU A 323 18.69 -8.57 5.30
C LEU A 323 18.36 -7.52 4.22
N GLY A 324 18.30 -6.23 4.57
CA GLY A 324 18.14 -5.13 3.62
C GLY A 324 19.28 -5.10 2.58
N ARG A 325 20.56 -5.20 3.04
CA ARG A 325 21.73 -5.26 2.16
C ARG A 325 21.72 -6.49 1.25
N LEU A 326 21.31 -7.65 1.76
CA LEU A 326 21.15 -8.86 0.94
C LEU A 326 20.11 -8.65 -0.16
N GLY A 327 18.93 -8.12 0.21
CA GLY A 327 17.87 -7.81 -0.75
C GLY A 327 18.31 -6.78 -1.79
N ALA A 328 19.04 -5.73 -1.39
CA ALA A 328 19.55 -4.73 -2.31
C ALA A 328 20.64 -5.31 -3.26
N THR A 329 21.48 -6.23 -2.76
CA THR A 329 22.46 -6.93 -3.60
C THR A 329 21.78 -7.78 -4.66
N LEU A 330 20.75 -8.54 -4.28
CA LEU A 330 19.96 -9.29 -5.26
C LEU A 330 19.24 -8.36 -6.24
N PHE A 331 18.59 -7.31 -5.73
CA PHE A 331 17.88 -6.33 -6.54
C PHE A 331 18.76 -5.73 -7.62
N SER A 332 19.95 -5.23 -7.26
CA SER A 332 20.90 -4.64 -8.21
C SER A 332 21.48 -5.65 -9.22
N ALA A 333 21.47 -6.95 -8.89
CA ALA A 333 21.90 -8.01 -9.80
C ALA A 333 20.79 -8.51 -10.74
N ALA A 334 19.52 -8.42 -10.31
CA ALA A 334 18.38 -8.98 -11.02
C ALA A 334 17.59 -7.94 -11.82
N VAL A 335 17.67 -6.65 -11.45
CA VAL A 335 16.85 -5.58 -12.02
C VAL A 335 17.72 -4.65 -12.87
N PRO A 336 17.43 -4.50 -14.17
CA PRO A 336 18.18 -3.62 -15.06
C PRO A 336 18.09 -2.14 -14.66
N ALA A 337 19.12 -1.34 -15.01
CA ALA A 337 19.04 0.10 -14.94
C ALA A 337 17.94 0.64 -15.90
N GLY A 338 17.28 1.72 -15.53
CA GLY A 338 16.16 2.30 -16.25
C GLY A 338 14.79 1.73 -15.86
N SER A 339 14.75 0.71 -14.99
CA SER A 339 13.51 0.04 -14.58
C SER A 339 12.59 0.91 -13.72
N HIS A 340 11.28 0.67 -13.87
CA HIS A 340 10.23 1.17 -12.97
C HIS A 340 9.95 0.16 -11.87
N ILE A 341 9.95 0.65 -10.63
CA ILE A 341 9.96 -0.20 -9.44
C ILE A 341 8.80 0.16 -8.50
N ASN A 342 8.11 -0.86 -7.99
CA ASN A 342 7.23 -0.71 -6.84
C ASN A 342 7.87 -1.31 -5.58
N ILE A 343 7.70 -0.65 -4.43
CA ILE A 343 8.25 -1.09 -3.14
C ILE A 343 7.12 -1.24 -2.12
N GLY A 344 6.99 -2.43 -1.56
CA GLY A 344 6.05 -2.72 -0.48
C GLY A 344 6.51 -2.26 0.89
N VAL A 345 5.63 -2.38 1.88
CA VAL A 345 5.87 -2.01 3.28
C VAL A 345 6.76 -3.03 4.00
N GLY A 346 7.54 -2.57 4.96
CA GLY A 346 8.27 -3.42 5.90
C GLY A 346 9.70 -3.68 5.51
N TYR A 347 10.13 -4.94 5.30
CA TYR A 347 11.49 -5.25 4.88
C TYR A 347 11.83 -4.74 3.46
N PRO A 348 10.91 -4.68 2.52
CA PRO A 348 11.15 -3.99 1.25
C PRO A 348 11.65 -2.56 1.37
N GLU A 349 11.20 -1.81 2.38
CA GLU A 349 11.67 -0.44 2.66
C GLU A 349 13.19 -0.39 2.96
N GLU A 350 13.75 -1.44 3.60
CA GLU A 350 15.19 -1.51 3.86
C GLU A 350 15.99 -1.78 2.58
N VAL A 351 15.44 -2.57 1.64
CA VAL A 351 16.04 -2.76 0.32
C VAL A 351 16.06 -1.43 -0.44
N CYS A 352 14.92 -0.73 -0.47
CA CYS A 352 14.81 0.59 -1.08
C CYS A 352 15.80 1.59 -0.47
N ARG A 353 15.97 1.57 0.86
CA ARG A 353 16.93 2.42 1.57
C ARG A 353 18.35 2.20 1.08
N GLU A 354 18.81 0.94 1.05
CA GLU A 354 20.17 0.60 0.59
C GLU A 354 20.41 1.05 -0.86
N VAL A 355 19.41 0.89 -1.76
CA VAL A 355 19.49 1.34 -3.15
C VAL A 355 19.52 2.88 -3.22
N CYS A 356 18.63 3.57 -2.51
CA CYS A 356 18.54 5.03 -2.54
C CYS A 356 19.73 5.74 -1.88
N GLU A 357 20.39 5.11 -0.90
CA GLU A 357 21.61 5.62 -0.27
C GLU A 357 22.88 5.28 -1.06
N SER A 358 22.77 4.49 -2.13
CA SER A 358 23.88 4.09 -3.00
C SER A 358 23.99 4.97 -4.26
N PRO A 359 25.12 4.90 -4.99
CA PRO A 359 25.26 5.54 -6.30
C PRO A 359 24.31 5.02 -7.38
N LEU A 360 23.56 3.94 -7.13
CA LEU A 360 22.56 3.37 -8.05
C LEU A 360 21.20 4.07 -7.98
N ARG A 361 21.01 5.05 -7.08
CA ARG A 361 19.76 5.78 -6.90
C ARG A 361 19.15 6.29 -8.22
N GLY A 362 20.00 6.84 -9.10
CA GLY A 362 19.58 7.41 -10.38
C GLY A 362 19.28 6.38 -11.47
N ASP A 363 19.58 5.10 -11.22
CA ASP A 363 19.38 4.02 -12.20
C ASP A 363 17.94 3.50 -12.20
N TYR A 364 17.08 3.91 -11.25
CA TYR A 364 15.72 3.39 -11.08
C TYR A 364 14.69 4.49 -10.87
N THR A 365 13.49 4.27 -11.40
CA THR A 365 12.32 5.11 -11.12
C THR A 365 11.40 4.39 -10.14
N PHE A 366 11.32 4.89 -8.92
CA PHE A 366 10.40 4.34 -7.92
C PHE A 366 9.00 4.91 -8.11
N THR A 367 8.00 4.07 -7.85
CA THR A 367 6.59 4.43 -7.97
C THR A 367 5.80 3.83 -6.79
N THR A 368 4.64 4.41 -6.49
CA THR A 368 3.70 3.85 -5.51
C THR A 368 2.32 3.69 -6.14
N GLU A 369 1.58 2.70 -5.68
CA GLU A 369 0.23 2.37 -6.17
C GLU A 369 -0.80 3.49 -5.98
N THR A 370 -0.50 4.47 -5.13
CA THR A 370 -1.34 5.66 -4.91
C THR A 370 -1.29 6.69 -6.03
N GLY A 371 -0.40 6.47 -7.02
CA GLY A 371 -0.20 7.38 -8.14
C GLY A 371 1.07 8.24 -8.06
N VAL A 372 1.94 8.02 -7.07
CA VAL A 372 3.19 8.78 -6.97
C VAL A 372 4.23 8.21 -7.92
N TYR A 373 4.80 9.05 -8.77
CA TYR A 373 5.82 8.71 -9.75
C TYR A 373 7.11 9.46 -9.45
N GLY A 374 8.22 8.73 -9.38
CA GLY A 374 9.53 9.27 -9.03
C GLY A 374 9.70 9.54 -7.52
N GLY A 375 10.80 10.18 -7.18
CA GLY A 375 11.17 10.44 -5.79
C GLY A 375 11.67 9.22 -5.03
N VAL A 376 11.71 9.30 -3.71
CA VAL A 376 12.07 8.19 -2.81
C VAL A 376 10.83 7.76 -2.03
N PRO A 377 10.37 6.50 -2.13
CA PRO A 377 9.23 6.01 -1.36
C PRO A 377 9.33 6.33 0.12
N ALA A 378 8.29 6.93 0.69
CA ALA A 378 8.30 7.38 2.07
C ALA A 378 8.12 6.20 3.04
N PRO A 379 8.92 6.12 4.12
CA PRO A 379 8.95 4.95 4.99
C PRO A 379 7.80 4.92 6.00
N GLY A 380 7.38 3.71 6.36
CA GLY A 380 6.52 3.41 7.50
C GLY A 380 5.11 3.99 7.38
N ILE A 381 4.73 4.88 8.31
CA ILE A 381 3.36 5.46 8.33
C ILE A 381 3.04 6.37 7.14
N TYR A 382 4.06 6.78 6.38
CA TYR A 382 3.92 7.62 5.19
C TYR A 382 3.81 6.79 3.90
N PHE A 383 3.68 5.48 4.03
CA PHE A 383 3.52 4.57 2.90
C PHE A 383 2.47 5.07 1.89
N GLY A 384 2.79 4.94 0.61
CA GLY A 384 1.99 5.46 -0.49
C GLY A 384 2.40 6.87 -0.96
N ALA A 385 3.08 7.67 -0.13
CA ALA A 385 3.73 8.91 -0.54
C ALA A 385 5.20 8.68 -0.93
N ALA A 386 5.84 9.70 -1.51
CA ALA A 386 7.29 9.72 -1.74
C ALA A 386 7.87 11.08 -1.35
N VAL A 387 9.18 11.08 -1.08
CA VAL A 387 9.96 12.31 -0.92
C VAL A 387 10.38 12.82 -2.28
N ASN A 388 10.15 14.09 -2.54
CA ASN A 388 10.46 14.80 -3.79
C ASN A 388 9.98 14.02 -5.03
N PRO A 389 8.68 13.70 -5.13
CA PRO A 389 8.15 13.02 -6.31
C PRO A 389 8.29 13.90 -7.55
N ASP A 390 8.44 13.27 -8.72
CA ASP A 390 8.47 13.99 -10.00
C ASP A 390 7.06 14.49 -10.37
N ARG A 391 6.05 13.65 -10.10
CA ARG A 391 4.63 13.98 -10.34
C ARG A 391 3.69 13.10 -9.52
N LEU A 392 2.44 13.57 -9.39
CA LEU A 392 1.32 12.83 -8.82
C LEU A 392 0.30 12.55 -9.92
N GLU A 393 -0.10 11.30 -10.02
CA GLU A 393 -1.14 10.79 -10.90
C GLU A 393 -2.24 10.12 -10.07
N SER A 394 -3.31 9.68 -10.70
CA SER A 394 -4.29 8.86 -9.98
C SER A 394 -3.82 7.42 -9.79
N SER A 395 -4.39 6.71 -8.79
CA SER A 395 -4.16 5.28 -8.60
C SER A 395 -4.61 4.47 -9.83
N ALA A 396 -5.72 4.83 -10.47
CA ALA A 396 -6.20 4.19 -11.68
C ALA A 396 -5.20 4.35 -12.85
N TRP A 397 -4.60 5.55 -13.00
CA TRP A 397 -3.53 5.77 -13.97
C TRP A 397 -2.32 4.89 -13.64
N MET A 398 -1.89 4.85 -12.37
CA MET A 398 -0.70 4.11 -11.96
C MET A 398 -0.87 2.60 -12.18
N PHE A 399 -1.99 2.00 -11.82
CA PHE A 399 -2.22 0.59 -12.06
C PHE A 399 -2.35 0.25 -13.55
N ARG A 400 -2.82 1.17 -14.39
CA ARG A 400 -2.75 1.02 -15.85
C ARG A 400 -1.32 1.08 -16.34
N PHE A 401 -0.53 2.05 -15.86
CA PHE A 401 0.89 2.18 -16.15
C PHE A 401 1.67 0.92 -15.77
N TYR A 402 1.38 0.31 -14.63
CA TYR A 402 2.02 -0.92 -14.19
C TYR A 402 1.85 -2.08 -15.17
N LEU A 403 0.69 -2.26 -15.77
CA LEU A 403 0.43 -3.36 -16.73
C LEU A 403 1.44 -3.40 -17.88
N ASP A 404 1.95 -2.25 -18.28
CA ASP A 404 2.81 -2.13 -19.44
C ASP A 404 4.27 -1.79 -19.09
N ARG A 405 4.55 -1.35 -17.83
CA ARG A 405 5.80 -0.65 -17.50
C ARG A 405 6.43 -1.01 -16.16
N LEU A 406 5.83 -1.89 -15.37
CA LEU A 406 6.41 -2.28 -14.09
C LEU A 406 7.41 -3.42 -14.30
N ASP A 407 8.70 -3.11 -14.23
CA ASP A 407 9.76 -4.09 -14.47
C ASP A 407 10.01 -4.98 -13.25
N ALA A 408 9.96 -4.40 -12.03
CA ALA A 408 10.22 -5.16 -10.82
C ALA A 408 9.45 -4.64 -9.60
N THR A 409 9.22 -5.54 -8.65
CA THR A 409 8.66 -5.20 -7.35
C THR A 409 9.40 -5.90 -6.22
N VAL A 410 9.49 -5.22 -5.06
CA VAL A 410 10.01 -5.79 -3.82
C VAL A 410 8.91 -5.78 -2.79
N LEU A 411 8.49 -6.96 -2.32
CA LEU A 411 7.31 -7.14 -1.47
C LEU A 411 7.61 -7.96 -0.22
N GLY A 412 6.76 -7.84 0.80
CA GLY A 412 6.81 -8.67 2.00
C GLY A 412 6.22 -10.07 1.78
N LEU A 413 6.41 -10.97 2.77
CA LEU A 413 5.80 -12.29 2.80
C LEU A 413 5.40 -12.68 4.24
N LEU A 414 4.28 -13.40 4.38
CA LEU A 414 3.89 -14.06 5.63
C LEU A 414 4.25 -15.55 5.62
N GLN A 415 3.91 -16.26 4.53
CA GLN A 415 4.20 -17.68 4.34
C GLN A 415 4.58 -17.96 2.89
N VAL A 416 5.36 -19.01 2.66
CA VAL A 416 5.72 -19.56 1.34
C VAL A 416 5.59 -21.08 1.41
N ASP A 417 5.05 -21.74 0.37
CA ASP A 417 5.01 -23.19 0.30
C ASP A 417 5.96 -23.79 -0.76
N SER A 418 5.91 -25.12 -0.89
CA SER A 418 6.80 -25.88 -1.79
C SER A 418 6.61 -25.57 -3.28
N GLU A 419 5.47 -25.04 -3.65
CA GLU A 419 5.13 -24.62 -5.02
C GLU A 419 5.51 -23.17 -5.30
N GLY A 420 6.06 -22.48 -4.28
CA GLY A 420 6.40 -21.06 -4.35
C GLY A 420 5.19 -20.14 -4.20
N ASN A 421 4.05 -20.66 -3.78
CA ASN A 421 2.91 -19.82 -3.45
C ASN A 421 3.23 -18.94 -2.24
N VAL A 422 2.67 -17.73 -2.20
CA VAL A 422 2.85 -16.79 -1.08
C VAL A 422 1.51 -16.40 -0.50
N ASN A 423 1.45 -16.38 0.83
CA ASN A 423 0.39 -15.76 1.61
C ASN A 423 0.88 -14.41 2.14
N VAL A 424 0.09 -13.34 1.90
CA VAL A 424 0.24 -12.02 2.54
C VAL A 424 -1.09 -11.50 3.09
N SER A 425 -2.21 -12.15 2.78
CA SER A 425 -3.57 -11.66 3.05
C SER A 425 -4.15 -12.13 4.37
N ARG A 426 -3.60 -13.20 4.99
CA ARG A 426 -4.18 -13.82 6.18
C ARG A 426 -3.11 -14.26 7.17
N ARG A 427 -3.32 -13.95 8.48
CA ARG A 427 -2.40 -14.32 9.58
C ARG A 427 -2.91 -15.47 10.45
N GLY A 428 -4.19 -15.80 10.35
CA GLY A 428 -4.86 -16.82 11.15
C GLY A 428 -6.26 -17.11 10.65
N PRO A 429 -7.01 -17.99 11.33
CA PRO A 429 -8.31 -18.48 10.85
C PRO A 429 -9.46 -17.49 11.05
N ALA A 430 -9.38 -16.55 12.00
CA ALA A 430 -10.44 -15.60 12.31
C ALA A 430 -10.51 -14.48 11.23
N ILE A 431 -11.70 -13.87 11.06
CA ILE A 431 -11.87 -12.70 10.19
C ILE A 431 -11.01 -11.54 10.71
N THR A 432 -10.89 -11.39 12.01
CA THR A 432 -10.05 -10.38 12.67
C THR A 432 -8.55 -10.54 12.43
N ASP A 433 -8.10 -11.70 11.92
CA ASP A 433 -6.71 -11.96 11.49
C ASP A 433 -6.46 -11.59 10.02
N TYR A 434 -7.50 -11.16 9.31
CA TYR A 434 -7.39 -10.85 7.89
C TYR A 434 -6.66 -9.54 7.66
N VAL A 435 -5.79 -9.52 6.66
CA VAL A 435 -5.00 -8.36 6.22
C VAL A 435 -5.61 -7.74 4.96
N GLY A 436 -6.05 -8.60 4.05
CA GLY A 436 -6.47 -8.25 2.71
C GLY A 436 -5.32 -8.27 1.70
N PRO A 437 -5.63 -8.42 0.42
CA PRO A 437 -4.62 -8.54 -0.64
C PRO A 437 -3.90 -7.22 -0.95
N GLY A 438 -4.51 -6.07 -0.68
CA GLY A 438 -3.96 -4.77 -1.06
C GLY A 438 -3.77 -4.60 -2.56
N GLY A 439 -2.74 -3.88 -2.94
CA GLY A 439 -2.27 -3.78 -4.34
C GLY A 439 -1.46 -4.98 -4.80
N PHE A 440 -1.11 -5.88 -3.89
CA PHE A 440 -0.20 -6.99 -4.13
C PHE A 440 -0.57 -7.84 -5.36
N PRO A 441 -1.82 -8.34 -5.56
CA PRO A 441 -2.13 -9.18 -6.72
C PRO A 441 -1.92 -8.45 -8.05
N SER A 442 -2.33 -7.18 -8.15
CA SER A 442 -2.18 -6.37 -9.36
C SER A 442 -0.71 -6.03 -9.64
N ILE A 443 0.08 -5.79 -8.58
CA ILE A 443 1.51 -5.48 -8.70
C ILE A 443 2.31 -6.70 -9.13
N VAL A 444 2.10 -7.88 -8.51
CA VAL A 444 2.82 -9.10 -8.88
C VAL A 444 2.40 -9.62 -10.26
N GLN A 445 1.14 -9.35 -10.67
CA GLN A 445 0.69 -9.67 -12.03
C GLN A 445 1.41 -8.82 -13.07
N ALA A 446 1.66 -7.54 -12.77
CA ALA A 446 2.29 -6.61 -13.70
C ALA A 446 3.84 -6.79 -13.78
N ALA A 447 4.52 -7.03 -12.66
CA ALA A 447 5.98 -7.05 -12.61
C ALA A 447 6.60 -8.30 -13.26
N ASP A 448 7.68 -8.12 -14.04
CA ASP A 448 8.48 -9.23 -14.60
C ASP A 448 9.36 -9.90 -13.55
N THR A 449 9.90 -9.09 -12.62
CA THR A 449 10.74 -9.58 -11.51
C THR A 449 10.06 -9.31 -10.18
N VAL A 450 9.84 -10.37 -9.40
CA VAL A 450 9.22 -10.30 -8.08
C VAL A 450 10.23 -10.75 -7.03
N ILE A 451 10.56 -9.85 -6.09
CA ILE A 451 11.49 -10.11 -5.00
C ILE A 451 10.71 -10.05 -3.68
N PHE A 452 10.53 -11.19 -3.04
CA PHE A 452 9.95 -11.26 -1.71
C PHE A 452 11.04 -11.12 -0.65
N VAL A 453 10.84 -10.23 0.33
CA VAL A 453 11.82 -10.02 1.43
C VAL A 453 11.13 -10.18 2.78
N GLY A 454 11.64 -11.07 3.60
CA GLY A 454 11.06 -11.33 4.91
C GLY A 454 11.95 -12.15 5.83
N THR A 455 11.50 -12.31 7.08
CA THR A 455 12.21 -13.17 8.04
C THR A 455 12.07 -14.64 7.65
N TRP A 456 13.11 -15.44 7.87
CA TRP A 456 13.05 -16.90 7.69
C TRP A 456 12.00 -17.57 8.57
N MET A 457 11.90 -17.13 9.81
CA MET A 457 10.94 -17.64 10.80
C MET A 457 10.34 -16.49 11.60
N THR A 458 9.12 -16.65 12.05
CA THR A 458 8.45 -15.71 12.97
C THR A 458 8.94 -15.94 14.39
N GLY A 459 9.42 -14.89 15.07
CA GLY A 459 9.87 -14.96 16.46
C GLY A 459 11.21 -15.66 16.69
N ALA A 460 11.95 -16.00 15.63
CA ALA A 460 13.32 -16.48 15.75
C ALA A 460 14.26 -15.42 16.32
N LYS A 461 15.29 -15.85 17.03
CA LYS A 461 16.37 -14.96 17.49
C LYS A 461 17.61 -15.19 16.65
N TRP A 462 18.07 -14.13 16.05
CA TRP A 462 19.28 -14.06 15.24
C TRP A 462 20.34 -13.19 15.90
N ARG A 463 21.59 -13.45 15.64
CA ARG A 463 22.73 -12.68 16.12
C ARG A 463 23.79 -12.59 15.02
N ILE A 464 24.45 -11.44 14.92
CA ILE A 464 25.70 -11.31 14.16
C ILE A 464 26.84 -11.59 15.13
N HIS A 465 27.64 -12.61 14.81
CA HIS A 465 28.85 -12.98 15.55
C HIS A 465 30.06 -12.86 14.61
N GLY A 466 30.92 -11.87 14.86
CA GLY A 466 31.98 -11.53 13.95
C GLY A 466 31.44 -11.00 12.61
N ASP A 467 31.62 -11.76 11.55
CA ASP A 467 31.15 -11.46 10.20
C ASP A 467 30.15 -12.51 9.66
N ALA A 468 29.54 -13.26 10.57
CA ALA A 468 28.61 -14.34 10.30
C ALA A 468 27.28 -14.13 11.00
N LEU A 469 26.20 -14.60 10.39
CA LEU A 469 24.86 -14.66 10.98
C LEU A 469 24.67 -16.00 11.69
N GLU A 470 24.08 -15.98 12.87
CA GLU A 470 23.84 -17.17 13.69
C GLU A 470 22.36 -17.23 14.11
N LEU A 471 21.74 -18.39 13.93
CA LEU A 471 20.42 -18.72 14.49
C LEU A 471 20.59 -19.11 15.96
N VAL A 472 20.28 -18.20 16.87
CA VAL A 472 20.40 -18.43 18.32
C VAL A 472 19.24 -19.26 18.86
N ARG A 473 18.04 -19.00 18.36
CA ARG A 473 16.83 -19.73 18.73
C ARG A 473 15.88 -19.76 17.54
N PRO A 474 15.43 -20.95 17.11
CA PRO A 474 14.44 -21.06 16.05
C PRO A 474 13.08 -20.49 16.50
N GLY A 475 12.28 -20.09 15.52
CA GLY A 475 10.91 -19.62 15.66
C GLY A 475 9.94 -20.50 14.89
N ARG A 476 8.75 -19.98 14.61
CA ARG A 476 7.78 -20.66 13.76
C ARG A 476 8.18 -20.50 12.29
N PRO A 477 8.29 -21.59 11.51
CA PRO A 477 8.59 -21.52 10.09
C PRO A 477 7.61 -20.64 9.33
N LYS A 478 8.13 -19.89 8.36
CA LYS A 478 7.33 -19.19 7.35
C LYS A 478 7.30 -19.95 6.02
N PHE A 479 8.29 -20.80 5.79
CA PHE A 479 8.28 -21.76 4.70
C PHE A 479 7.59 -23.03 5.21
N VAL A 480 6.37 -23.24 4.74
CA VAL A 480 5.42 -24.23 5.23
C VAL A 480 5.10 -25.28 4.17
N GLU A 481 4.48 -26.38 4.51
CA GLU A 481 4.06 -27.40 3.54
C GLU A 481 3.04 -26.84 2.56
N ARG A 482 2.05 -26.07 3.08
CA ARG A 482 1.04 -25.35 2.32
C ARG A 482 0.73 -24.03 3.01
N VAL A 483 0.59 -22.95 2.24
CA VAL A 483 0.19 -21.63 2.76
C VAL A 483 -1.28 -21.65 3.22
N ASP A 484 -1.60 -20.84 4.23
CA ASP A 484 -2.97 -20.73 4.75
C ASP A 484 -3.92 -20.15 3.70
N GLU A 485 -3.41 -19.28 2.81
CA GLU A 485 -4.16 -18.69 1.71
C GLU A 485 -3.20 -18.35 0.57
N VAL A 486 -3.54 -18.72 -0.65
CA VAL A 486 -2.71 -18.40 -1.83
C VAL A 486 -3.05 -16.98 -2.29
N THR A 487 -2.18 -16.01 -1.98
CA THR A 487 -2.28 -14.63 -2.49
C THR A 487 -1.47 -14.43 -3.78
N PHE A 488 -0.39 -15.21 -3.94
CA PHE A 488 0.43 -15.31 -5.15
C PHE A 488 0.58 -16.77 -5.53
N SER A 489 0.34 -17.09 -6.78
CA SER A 489 0.52 -18.44 -7.33
C SER A 489 1.90 -18.58 -7.98
N GLY A 490 2.74 -19.46 -7.43
CA GLY A 490 4.04 -19.77 -8.00
C GLY A 490 3.93 -20.42 -9.38
N ALA A 491 2.96 -21.31 -9.56
CA ALA A 491 2.70 -21.97 -10.84
C ALA A 491 2.32 -20.96 -11.94
N GLN A 492 1.41 -20.00 -11.62
CA GLN A 492 1.03 -18.97 -12.59
C GLN A 492 2.23 -18.05 -12.92
N ALA A 493 3.03 -17.69 -11.93
CA ALA A 493 4.21 -16.86 -12.14
C ALA A 493 5.24 -17.52 -13.09
N LEU A 494 5.46 -18.83 -12.95
CA LEU A 494 6.31 -19.59 -13.88
C LEU A 494 5.71 -19.66 -15.29
N ALA A 495 4.40 -19.87 -15.39
CA ALA A 495 3.71 -19.89 -16.68
C ALA A 495 3.79 -18.54 -17.40
N ASP A 496 3.74 -17.44 -16.65
CA ASP A 496 3.91 -16.07 -17.14
C ASP A 496 5.39 -15.68 -17.40
N GLY A 497 6.35 -16.59 -17.16
CA GLY A 497 7.78 -16.36 -17.37
C GLY A 497 8.44 -15.40 -16.40
N LYS A 498 7.82 -15.18 -15.24
CA LYS A 498 8.33 -14.25 -14.22
C LYS A 498 9.57 -14.80 -13.50
N ARG A 499 10.46 -13.89 -13.08
CA ARG A 499 11.57 -14.21 -12.18
C ARG A 499 11.15 -13.95 -10.75
N VAL A 500 11.21 -14.97 -9.89
CA VAL A 500 10.71 -14.89 -8.51
C VAL A 500 11.79 -15.31 -7.52
N TYR A 501 12.05 -14.42 -6.56
CA TYR A 501 13.09 -14.63 -5.54
C TYR A 501 12.51 -14.41 -4.13
N TYR A 502 13.04 -15.18 -3.17
CA TYR A 502 12.70 -15.08 -1.74
C TYR A 502 13.98 -14.79 -0.96
N VAL A 503 14.07 -13.60 -0.40
CA VAL A 503 15.24 -13.12 0.38
C VAL A 503 14.91 -13.24 1.86
N THR A 504 15.71 -14.02 2.57
CA THR A 504 15.54 -14.23 4.01
C THR A 504 16.89 -14.26 4.72
N HIS A 505 16.89 -14.43 6.04
CA HIS A 505 18.12 -14.53 6.84
C HIS A 505 19.06 -15.66 6.42
N ILE A 506 18.56 -16.72 5.79
CA ILE A 506 19.40 -17.84 5.36
C ILE A 506 20.12 -17.56 4.05
N GLY A 507 19.60 -16.65 3.23
CA GLY A 507 20.11 -16.36 1.90
C GLY A 507 18.99 -16.04 0.92
N VAL A 508 19.20 -16.40 -0.35
CA VAL A 508 18.26 -16.19 -1.45
C VAL A 508 17.81 -17.54 -2.01
N ILE A 509 16.50 -17.68 -2.13
CA ILE A 509 15.84 -18.81 -2.78
C ILE A 509 15.22 -18.31 -4.09
N GLU A 510 15.37 -19.05 -5.18
CA GLU A 510 14.77 -18.80 -6.49
C GLU A 510 13.65 -19.80 -6.73
N LEU A 511 12.53 -19.35 -7.30
CA LEU A 511 11.49 -20.23 -7.84
C LEU A 511 11.87 -20.66 -9.24
N THR A 512 11.96 -21.97 -9.46
CA THR A 512 12.29 -22.59 -10.75
C THR A 512 11.23 -23.62 -11.12
N GLU A 513 11.27 -24.15 -12.33
CA GLU A 513 10.41 -25.28 -12.74
C GLU A 513 10.60 -26.54 -11.85
N ARG A 514 11.72 -26.64 -11.15
CA ARG A 514 12.02 -27.73 -10.21
C ARG A 514 11.55 -27.45 -8.77
N GLY A 515 10.94 -26.29 -8.54
CA GLY A 515 10.51 -25.78 -7.22
C GLY A 515 11.49 -24.77 -6.63
N LEU A 516 11.54 -24.69 -5.31
CA LEU A 516 12.36 -23.73 -4.57
C LEU A 516 13.82 -24.18 -4.51
N GLU A 517 14.74 -23.35 -5.02
CA GLU A 517 16.19 -23.60 -5.02
C GLU A 517 16.94 -22.54 -4.22
N LEU A 518 17.69 -22.95 -3.19
CA LEU A 518 18.59 -22.09 -2.43
C LEU A 518 19.82 -21.78 -3.29
N ILE A 519 19.90 -20.55 -3.80
CA ILE A 519 20.95 -20.11 -4.75
C ILE A 519 22.07 -19.31 -4.08
N TRP A 520 21.78 -18.53 -3.03
CA TRP A 520 22.77 -17.81 -2.24
C TRP A 520 22.65 -18.17 -0.77
N LEU A 521 23.79 -18.22 -0.09
CA LEU A 521 23.87 -18.61 1.32
C LEU A 521 24.54 -17.52 2.14
N MET A 522 23.87 -17.06 3.21
CA MET A 522 24.42 -16.08 4.14
C MET A 522 25.59 -16.66 4.94
N PRO A 523 26.67 -15.86 5.17
CA PRO A 523 27.80 -16.28 6.00
C PRO A 523 27.34 -16.73 7.40
N GLY A 524 27.79 -17.92 7.81
CA GLY A 524 27.47 -18.56 9.09
C GLY A 524 26.29 -19.51 9.06
N ILE A 525 25.52 -19.51 8.00
CA ILE A 525 24.38 -20.44 7.82
C ILE A 525 24.85 -21.76 7.23
N ASP A 526 24.44 -22.85 7.85
CA ASP A 526 24.63 -24.22 7.38
C ASP A 526 23.27 -24.79 6.94
N PRO A 527 23.08 -25.20 5.66
CA PRO A 527 21.79 -25.70 5.18
C PRO A 527 21.25 -26.89 5.98
N VAL A 528 22.13 -27.80 6.42
CA VAL A 528 21.71 -29.02 7.15
C VAL A 528 21.28 -28.70 8.58
N ARG A 529 21.92 -27.71 9.21
CA ARG A 529 21.61 -27.30 10.59
C ARG A 529 20.50 -26.24 10.65
N ASP A 530 20.54 -25.23 9.78
CA ASP A 530 19.75 -23.98 9.96
C ASP A 530 18.58 -23.84 8.97
N VAL A 531 18.57 -24.65 7.87
CA VAL A 531 17.56 -24.54 6.83
C VAL A 531 16.61 -25.72 6.84
N PHE A 532 17.09 -26.91 6.47
CA PHE A 532 16.21 -28.05 6.23
C PHE A 532 15.41 -28.53 7.47
N PRO A 533 15.94 -28.48 8.72
CA PRO A 533 15.14 -28.85 9.90
C PRO A 533 14.08 -27.81 10.30
N HIS A 534 14.12 -26.61 9.70
CA HIS A 534 13.31 -25.46 10.10
C HIS A 534 12.35 -24.99 9.01
N THR A 535 12.02 -25.84 8.05
CA THR A 535 11.07 -25.58 6.97
C THR A 535 10.10 -26.73 6.81
N GLY A 536 8.82 -26.43 6.51
CA GLY A 536 7.85 -27.39 6.03
C GLY A 536 7.83 -27.45 4.48
N ALA A 537 8.32 -26.41 3.81
CA ALA A 537 8.44 -26.38 2.37
C ALA A 537 9.65 -27.20 1.89
N ARG A 538 9.48 -27.86 0.75
CA ARG A 538 10.58 -28.57 0.10
C ARG A 538 11.48 -27.54 -0.62
N ILE A 539 12.69 -27.39 -0.09
CA ILE A 539 13.73 -26.53 -0.67
C ILE A 539 14.91 -27.41 -1.05
N THR A 540 15.42 -27.24 -2.26
CA THR A 540 16.63 -27.90 -2.74
C THR A 540 17.80 -26.92 -2.74
N GLN A 541 19.00 -27.43 -2.62
CA GLN A 541 20.21 -26.61 -2.78
C GLN A 541 20.64 -26.63 -4.24
N ALA A 542 20.88 -25.45 -4.82
CA ALA A 542 21.42 -25.35 -6.17
C ALA A 542 22.81 -26.03 -6.26
N ARG A 543 23.15 -26.57 -7.43
CA ARG A 543 24.47 -27.22 -7.64
C ARG A 543 25.65 -26.29 -7.30
N GLU A 544 25.49 -25.01 -7.60
CA GLU A 544 26.42 -23.94 -7.28
C GLU A 544 25.71 -22.91 -6.39
N THR A 545 25.65 -23.21 -5.10
CA THR A 545 25.18 -22.22 -4.11
C THR A 545 26.34 -21.27 -3.83
N VAL A 546 26.09 -19.97 -4.02
CA VAL A 546 27.11 -18.94 -3.88
C VAL A 546 27.11 -18.34 -2.49
N PRO A 547 28.26 -18.26 -1.82
CA PRO A 547 28.37 -17.58 -0.54
C PRO A 547 28.20 -16.05 -0.73
N VAL A 548 27.32 -15.45 0.07
CA VAL A 548 27.13 -14.01 0.13
C VAL A 548 28.38 -13.35 0.74
N PRO A 549 28.85 -12.19 0.23
CA PRO A 549 29.97 -11.47 0.81
C PRO A 549 29.74 -11.10 2.28
N ARG A 550 30.78 -11.23 3.11
CA ARG A 550 30.72 -10.93 4.55
C ARG A 550 30.38 -9.46 4.85
N SER A 551 30.70 -8.55 3.92
CA SER A 551 30.31 -7.14 3.98
C SER A 551 28.79 -6.94 4.03
N VAL A 552 28.00 -7.83 3.45
CA VAL A 552 26.54 -7.81 3.53
C VAL A 552 26.08 -8.00 4.98
N VAL A 553 26.72 -8.91 5.73
CA VAL A 553 26.39 -9.13 7.15
C VAL A 553 26.78 -7.94 8.01
N THR A 554 28.02 -7.47 7.87
CA THR A 554 28.58 -6.48 8.80
C THR A 554 28.33 -5.03 8.40
N GLY A 555 28.02 -4.76 7.13
CA GLY A 555 27.97 -3.42 6.54
C GLY A 555 29.37 -2.79 6.34
N ARG A 556 30.44 -3.39 6.90
CA ARG A 556 31.80 -2.84 6.78
C ARG A 556 32.33 -3.05 5.36
N GLY A 557 32.65 -1.95 4.67
CA GLY A 557 33.11 -2.00 3.28
C GLY A 557 32.03 -2.53 2.31
N PHE A 558 30.78 -2.51 2.71
CA PHE A 558 29.67 -2.81 1.81
C PHE A 558 29.56 -1.71 0.77
N ASP A 559 29.58 -2.12 -0.49
CA ASP A 559 29.36 -1.27 -1.66
C ASP A 559 28.48 -2.03 -2.64
N LEU A 560 27.30 -1.46 -2.89
CA LEU A 560 26.28 -2.12 -3.71
C LEU A 560 26.72 -2.33 -5.15
N ARG A 561 27.47 -1.38 -5.76
CA ARG A 561 28.00 -1.53 -7.12
C ARG A 561 28.98 -2.69 -7.26
N SER A 562 29.92 -2.79 -6.33
CA SER A 562 30.92 -3.87 -6.37
C SER A 562 30.33 -5.24 -6.02
N SER A 563 29.24 -5.26 -5.24
CA SER A 563 28.53 -6.46 -4.85
C SER A 563 27.66 -7.02 -6.00
N ALA A 564 27.05 -6.16 -6.79
CA ALA A 564 26.22 -6.53 -7.94
C ALA A 564 26.99 -7.22 -9.07
N GLY A 565 28.21 -6.72 -9.39
CA GLY A 565 29.07 -7.28 -10.45
C GLY A 565 29.72 -8.61 -10.13
N ARG A 566 29.65 -9.09 -8.88
CA ARG A 566 30.22 -10.36 -8.41
C ARG A 566 29.19 -11.41 -8.07
N GLY A 567 27.91 -11.13 -8.30
CA GLY A 567 26.83 -12.07 -8.01
C GLY A 567 26.75 -13.20 -9.02
N PRO A 568 26.29 -14.41 -8.62
CA PRO A 568 26.19 -15.59 -9.48
C PRO A 568 25.20 -15.45 -10.64
N LEU A 569 24.41 -14.38 -10.68
CA LEU A 569 23.54 -14.05 -11.82
C LEU A 569 24.37 -13.46 -13.00
N ALA A 570 25.58 -12.96 -12.77
CA ALA A 570 26.47 -12.44 -13.81
C ALA A 570 26.98 -13.50 -14.82
N GLY A 571 26.83 -14.80 -14.53
CA GLY A 571 27.20 -15.92 -15.40
C GLY A 571 26.01 -16.60 -16.10
N ARG A 572 24.78 -16.34 -15.69
CA ARG A 572 23.57 -16.82 -16.38
C ARG A 572 23.16 -15.74 -17.37
N GLY A 573 23.50 -15.92 -18.65
CA GLY A 573 23.26 -14.96 -19.72
C GLY A 573 21.87 -14.34 -19.62
N ILE A 574 21.82 -13.07 -19.24
CA ILE A 574 20.65 -12.23 -19.45
C ILE A 574 20.54 -12.10 -20.94
N CYS A 575 19.61 -12.83 -21.55
CA CYS A 575 19.25 -12.65 -22.95
C CYS A 575 18.61 -11.23 -23.02
N THR A 576 19.44 -10.21 -23.24
CA THR A 576 18.98 -8.92 -23.72
C THR A 576 18.47 -9.16 -25.13
N ALA A 577 17.19 -9.56 -25.25
CA ALA A 577 16.49 -9.38 -26.50
C ALA A 577 16.40 -7.86 -26.71
N ALA A 578 17.30 -7.36 -27.55
CA ALA A 578 17.19 -6.02 -28.09
C ALA A 578 15.83 -5.93 -28.80
N ILE A 579 14.99 -5.06 -28.30
CA ILE A 579 13.81 -4.62 -29.05
C ILE A 579 14.36 -3.59 -30.05
N GLU A 580 14.46 -4.02 -31.32
CA GLU A 580 14.55 -3.11 -32.46
C GLU A 580 13.20 -2.38 -32.67
#